data_127206775cda36f475aa9676261b3d1a
#
_entry.id   127206775cda36f475aa9676261b3d1a
#
_cell.length_a   1.000
_cell.length_b   1.000
_cell.length_c   1.000
_cell.angle_alpha   90.00
_cell.angle_beta   90.00
_cell.angle_gamma   90.00
#
_symmetry.space_group_name_H-M   'P 1'
#
loop_
_entity.id
_entity.type
_entity.pdbx_description
1 polymer ?
#
loop_
_entity_poly.entity_id
_entity_poly.type
_entity_poly.pdbx_seq_one_letter_code
_entity_poly.pdbx_strand_id
1 'polypeptide(L)'
;MSRGWQWLVRICAGLSVLGALHAVVNTALLRRPPALPGPVGRRVTVVLPVRDEADQVADCLAAVLDQRGAGDLRVVVVDDGSTDGTAERVAAVADDRVTLLRAVPPPPGWLGKPSACAQGAAAATDAEVLVFLDADVRLMPDAIASAVAVLDDAGLDLVSPWPRQLTGSAAERLVQPLQQWLWATLLPLRLAERSPRPSLAAANGQFLVVRRSAYDRAGGHGAVRGQVIEDVALLRAVKAAGGRGVVVDGSTLAACRMYDGWTGVRDGYAKSLWSALGGRPAAAVGAAAGLSAVWLLPPLAALTGSRAGLA
;
A
#
# COMPACT_ATOMS: atom_id res chain seq x y z
N MET A 1 -1.25 32.13 31.48
CA MET A 1 -0.55 30.95 30.88
C MET A 1 0.96 31.11 31.11
N SER A 2 1.65 30.02 31.57
CA SER A 2 3.09 30.06 31.85
C SER A 2 3.91 30.27 30.57
N ARG A 3 5.12 30.85 30.69
CA ARG A 3 6.05 31.01 29.56
C ARG A 3 6.35 29.64 28.89
N GLY A 4 6.49 28.58 29.69
CA GLY A 4 6.75 27.24 29.18
C GLY A 4 5.62 26.71 28.29
N TRP A 5 4.36 26.95 28.66
CA TRP A 5 3.21 26.58 27.83
C TRP A 5 3.21 27.29 26.47
N GLN A 6 3.48 28.60 26.45
CA GLN A 6 3.55 29.37 25.22
C GLN A 6 4.65 28.86 24.27
N TRP A 7 5.82 28.51 24.83
CA TRP A 7 6.90 27.90 24.05
C TRP A 7 6.51 26.55 23.46
N LEU A 8 5.88 25.68 24.26
CA LEU A 8 5.39 24.38 23.77
C LEU A 8 4.43 24.55 22.58
N VAL A 9 3.43 25.43 22.71
CA VAL A 9 2.46 25.68 21.64
C VAL A 9 3.15 26.21 20.39
N ARG A 10 4.10 27.13 20.50
CA ARG A 10 4.85 27.67 19.36
C ARG A 10 5.70 26.60 18.66
N ILE A 11 6.37 25.73 19.41
CA ILE A 11 7.15 24.62 18.84
C ILE A 11 6.20 23.68 18.08
N CYS A 12 5.08 23.27 18.68
CA CYS A 12 4.11 22.41 18.02
C CYS A 12 3.50 23.07 16.76
N ALA A 13 3.20 24.40 16.81
CA ALA A 13 2.72 25.14 15.65
C ALA A 13 3.78 25.17 14.52
N GLY A 14 5.04 25.44 14.86
CA GLY A 14 6.13 25.39 13.89
C GLY A 14 6.29 24.02 13.24
N LEU A 15 6.19 22.93 14.02
CA LEU A 15 6.23 21.56 13.50
C LEU A 15 5.02 21.26 12.60
N SER A 16 3.81 21.75 12.95
CA SER A 16 2.62 21.61 12.10
C SER A 16 2.80 22.28 10.76
N VAL A 17 3.29 23.52 10.76
CA VAL A 17 3.55 24.31 9.54
C VAL A 17 4.60 23.60 8.68
N LEU A 18 5.71 23.16 9.25
CA LEU A 18 6.75 22.39 8.54
C LEU A 18 6.19 21.10 7.94
N GLY A 19 5.39 20.36 8.70
CA GLY A 19 4.73 19.13 8.21
C GLY A 19 3.75 19.44 7.06
N ALA A 20 2.97 20.49 7.18
CA ALA A 20 2.05 20.92 6.12
C ALA A 20 2.80 21.33 4.84
N LEU A 21 3.84 22.12 4.96
CA LEU A 21 4.69 22.52 3.83
C LEU A 21 5.35 21.29 3.18
N HIS A 22 5.86 20.36 4.00
CA HIS A 22 6.43 19.11 3.51
C HIS A 22 5.39 18.25 2.76
N ALA A 23 4.15 18.18 3.27
CA ALA A 23 3.06 17.49 2.59
C ALA A 23 2.72 18.12 1.23
N VAL A 24 2.68 19.45 1.15
CA VAL A 24 2.48 20.19 -0.12
C VAL A 24 3.59 19.85 -1.12
N VAL A 25 4.85 19.92 -0.68
CA VAL A 25 6.00 19.58 -1.54
C VAL A 25 5.93 18.13 -1.99
N ASN A 26 5.66 17.19 -1.08
CA ASN A 26 5.54 15.78 -1.44
C ASN A 26 4.39 15.52 -2.41
N THR A 27 3.24 16.16 -2.22
CA THR A 27 2.08 16.05 -3.13
C THR A 27 2.40 16.57 -4.54
N ALA A 28 3.15 17.68 -4.62
CA ALA A 28 3.61 18.24 -5.90
C ALA A 28 4.66 17.36 -6.60
N LEU A 29 5.50 16.65 -5.82
CA LEU A 29 6.57 15.79 -6.31
C LEU A 29 6.16 14.32 -6.43
N LEU A 30 4.97 13.93 -5.96
CA LEU A 30 4.47 12.56 -6.05
C LEU A 30 4.37 12.16 -7.52
N ARG A 31 4.93 11.01 -7.86
CA ARG A 31 4.83 10.50 -9.23
C ARG A 31 3.41 10.16 -9.59
N ARG A 32 3.01 10.60 -10.77
CA ARG A 32 1.76 10.22 -11.42
C ARG A 32 2.08 9.34 -12.61
N PRO A 33 1.53 8.11 -12.64
CA PRO A 33 1.70 7.24 -13.79
C PRO A 33 1.13 7.87 -15.08
N PRO A 34 1.68 7.56 -16.25
CA PRO A 34 1.17 8.07 -17.52
C PRO A 34 -0.26 7.56 -17.78
N ALA A 35 -1.12 8.43 -18.31
CA ALA A 35 -2.49 8.05 -18.68
C ALA A 35 -2.54 7.19 -19.97
N LEU A 36 -1.54 7.32 -20.81
CA LEU A 36 -1.39 6.58 -22.09
C LEU A 36 0.01 5.93 -22.07
N PRO A 37 0.16 4.78 -21.44
CA PRO A 37 1.43 4.06 -21.43
C PRO A 37 1.70 3.39 -22.78
N GLY A 38 2.97 3.20 -23.10
CA GLY A 38 3.37 2.29 -24.16
C GLY A 38 3.10 0.82 -23.79
N PRO A 39 3.16 -0.10 -24.78
CA PRO A 39 2.99 -1.53 -24.51
C PRO A 39 4.13 -2.06 -23.64
N VAL A 40 3.79 -2.95 -22.72
CA VAL A 40 4.77 -3.67 -21.90
C VAL A 40 5.32 -4.85 -22.69
N GLY A 41 6.62 -4.78 -23.03
CA GLY A 41 7.33 -5.84 -23.77
C GLY A 41 7.84 -6.97 -22.90
N ARG A 42 7.27 -7.15 -21.68
CA ARG A 42 7.71 -8.15 -20.69
C ARG A 42 6.55 -9.01 -20.25
N ARG A 43 6.86 -10.22 -19.77
CA ARG A 43 5.90 -11.08 -19.13
C ARG A 43 5.53 -10.56 -17.74
N VAL A 44 4.24 -10.28 -17.58
CA VAL A 44 3.66 -9.80 -16.32
C VAL A 44 2.79 -10.91 -15.74
N THR A 45 3.03 -11.27 -14.49
CA THR A 45 2.13 -12.16 -13.76
C THR A 45 1.51 -11.43 -12.58
N VAL A 46 0.18 -11.40 -12.56
CA VAL A 46 -0.59 -10.94 -11.41
C VAL A 46 -0.76 -12.10 -10.44
N VAL A 47 -0.33 -11.90 -9.21
CA VAL A 47 -0.57 -12.80 -8.07
C VAL A 47 -1.72 -12.21 -7.26
N LEU A 48 -2.84 -12.93 -7.22
CA LEU A 48 -4.07 -12.54 -6.56
C LEU A 48 -4.36 -13.50 -5.40
N PRO A 49 -3.88 -13.23 -4.17
CA PRO A 49 -4.23 -14.01 -3.00
C PRO A 49 -5.69 -13.74 -2.63
N VAL A 50 -6.48 -14.80 -2.41
CA VAL A 50 -7.89 -14.69 -2.04
C VAL A 50 -8.21 -15.58 -0.84
N ARG A 51 -9.10 -15.08 0.02
CA ARG A 51 -9.68 -15.85 1.11
C ARG A 51 -11.03 -15.28 1.50
N ASP A 52 -12.09 -16.03 1.24
CA ASP A 52 -13.47 -15.63 1.49
C ASP A 52 -13.81 -14.27 0.82
N GLU A 53 -13.58 -14.20 -0.51
CA GLU A 53 -13.73 -13.00 -1.35
C GLU A 53 -14.78 -13.20 -2.46
N ALA A 54 -15.77 -14.08 -2.26
CA ALA A 54 -16.77 -14.43 -3.27
C ALA A 54 -17.51 -13.22 -3.86
N ASP A 55 -17.72 -12.17 -3.07
CA ASP A 55 -18.43 -10.97 -3.49
C ASP A 55 -17.60 -10.03 -4.37
N GLN A 56 -16.27 -10.16 -4.35
CA GLN A 56 -15.37 -9.19 -4.97
C GLN A 56 -14.44 -9.79 -6.04
N VAL A 57 -14.07 -11.06 -5.90
CA VAL A 57 -13.02 -11.67 -6.73
C VAL A 57 -13.35 -11.68 -8.22
N ALA A 58 -14.62 -11.91 -8.58
CA ALA A 58 -15.03 -11.98 -9.99
C ALA A 58 -14.80 -10.64 -10.73
N ASP A 59 -15.21 -9.53 -10.12
CA ASP A 59 -15.02 -8.19 -10.69
C ASP A 59 -13.54 -7.78 -10.70
N CYS A 60 -12.78 -8.14 -9.66
CA CYS A 60 -11.33 -7.91 -9.63
C CYS A 60 -10.65 -8.64 -10.77
N LEU A 61 -10.91 -9.95 -10.92
CA LEU A 61 -10.33 -10.77 -11.97
C LEU A 61 -10.72 -10.28 -13.36
N ALA A 62 -11.99 -9.94 -13.59
CA ALA A 62 -12.45 -9.38 -14.85
C ALA A 62 -11.70 -8.08 -15.20
N ALA A 63 -11.48 -7.18 -14.23
CA ALA A 63 -10.71 -5.96 -14.44
C ALA A 63 -9.21 -6.23 -14.73
N VAL A 64 -8.64 -7.31 -14.20
CA VAL A 64 -7.29 -7.77 -14.54
C VAL A 64 -7.25 -8.34 -15.96
N LEU A 65 -8.23 -9.10 -16.36
CA LEU A 65 -8.30 -9.70 -17.71
C LEU A 65 -8.59 -8.68 -18.81
N ASP A 66 -9.20 -7.52 -18.47
CA ASP A 66 -9.44 -6.39 -19.37
C ASP A 66 -8.23 -5.43 -19.49
N GLN A 67 -7.09 -5.76 -18.88
CA GLN A 67 -5.91 -4.90 -18.95
C GLN A 67 -5.37 -4.76 -20.38
N ARG A 68 -5.08 -3.51 -20.75
CA ARG A 68 -4.51 -3.15 -22.06
C ARG A 68 -3.01 -2.91 -21.94
N GLY A 69 -2.30 -3.09 -23.04
CA GLY A 69 -0.86 -2.82 -23.08
C GLY A 69 0.04 -3.81 -22.33
N ALA A 70 -0.52 -4.78 -21.62
CA ALA A 70 0.22 -5.88 -20.96
C ALA A 70 0.02 -7.17 -21.77
N GLY A 71 0.60 -7.27 -22.96
CA GLY A 71 0.29 -8.29 -23.97
C GLY A 71 0.56 -9.73 -23.51
N ASP A 72 1.60 -9.98 -22.72
CA ASP A 72 1.90 -11.29 -22.11
C ASP A 72 1.53 -11.26 -20.61
N LEU A 73 0.23 -11.13 -20.35
CA LEU A 73 -0.34 -11.11 -18.99
C LEU A 73 -0.80 -12.50 -18.58
N ARG A 74 -0.34 -12.96 -17.41
CA ARG A 74 -0.81 -14.17 -16.72
C ARG A 74 -1.35 -13.79 -15.35
N VAL A 75 -2.23 -14.63 -14.82
CA VAL A 75 -2.81 -14.45 -13.49
C VAL A 75 -2.70 -15.75 -12.71
N VAL A 76 -2.16 -15.68 -11.51
CA VAL A 76 -2.16 -16.76 -10.54
C VAL A 76 -3.05 -16.35 -9.38
N VAL A 77 -4.26 -16.89 -9.34
CA VAL A 77 -5.15 -16.73 -8.19
C VAL A 77 -4.78 -17.78 -7.17
N VAL A 78 -4.51 -17.37 -5.94
CA VAL A 78 -4.09 -18.26 -4.85
C VAL A 78 -5.18 -18.28 -3.78
N ASP A 79 -5.96 -19.35 -3.74
CA ASP A 79 -7.04 -19.54 -2.76
C ASP A 79 -6.48 -20.09 -1.44
N ASP A 80 -6.43 -19.26 -0.41
CA ASP A 80 -5.96 -19.58 0.96
C ASP A 80 -7.08 -20.25 1.81
N GLY A 81 -7.77 -21.20 1.22
CA GLY A 81 -8.77 -22.04 1.91
C GLY A 81 -10.13 -21.34 2.09
N SER A 82 -10.62 -20.67 1.07
CA SER A 82 -11.96 -20.08 1.06
C SER A 82 -13.07 -21.12 1.26
N THR A 83 -14.17 -20.70 1.91
CA THR A 83 -15.33 -21.52 2.22
C THR A 83 -16.66 -20.94 1.72
N ASP A 84 -16.62 -19.76 1.09
CA ASP A 84 -17.76 -18.96 0.69
C ASP A 84 -18.15 -19.07 -0.80
N GLY A 85 -17.46 -19.93 -1.58
CA GLY A 85 -17.66 -20.05 -3.03
C GLY A 85 -16.72 -19.18 -3.87
N THR A 86 -15.68 -18.61 -3.27
CA THR A 86 -14.65 -17.81 -3.98
C THR A 86 -14.04 -18.56 -5.17
N ALA A 87 -13.65 -19.83 -5.00
CA ALA A 87 -13.03 -20.64 -6.05
C ALA A 87 -13.96 -20.83 -7.26
N GLU A 88 -15.23 -21.07 -7.02
CA GLU A 88 -16.26 -21.20 -8.06
C GLU A 88 -16.49 -19.89 -8.81
N ARG A 89 -16.44 -18.75 -8.10
CA ARG A 89 -16.51 -17.42 -8.72
C ARG A 89 -15.30 -17.15 -9.61
N VAL A 90 -14.11 -17.53 -9.18
CA VAL A 90 -12.88 -17.43 -10.01
C VAL A 90 -13.04 -18.28 -11.26
N ALA A 91 -13.43 -19.55 -11.13
CA ALA A 91 -13.59 -20.47 -12.26
C ALA A 91 -14.63 -19.99 -13.29
N ALA A 92 -15.66 -19.25 -12.85
CA ALA A 92 -16.69 -18.71 -13.75
C ALA A 92 -16.20 -17.56 -14.64
N VAL A 93 -15.12 -16.86 -14.28
CA VAL A 93 -14.57 -15.69 -15.00
C VAL A 93 -13.23 -16.03 -15.68
N ALA A 94 -12.53 -17.06 -15.19
CA ALA A 94 -11.19 -17.43 -15.65
C ALA A 94 -11.17 -17.81 -17.15
N ASP A 95 -10.14 -17.35 -17.86
CA ASP A 95 -9.76 -17.79 -19.19
C ASP A 95 -8.41 -18.52 -19.18
N ASP A 96 -7.83 -18.80 -20.33
CA ASP A 96 -6.55 -19.53 -20.48
C ASP A 96 -5.33 -18.82 -19.88
N ARG A 97 -5.46 -17.55 -19.50
CA ARG A 97 -4.44 -16.76 -18.81
C ARG A 97 -4.43 -16.99 -17.31
N VAL A 98 -5.49 -17.62 -16.75
CA VAL A 98 -5.70 -17.72 -15.30
C VAL A 98 -5.35 -19.13 -14.81
N THR A 99 -4.51 -19.18 -13.80
CA THR A 99 -4.25 -20.39 -13.01
C THR A 99 -4.84 -20.22 -11.62
N LEU A 100 -5.79 -21.06 -11.23
CA LEU A 100 -6.29 -21.14 -9.86
C LEU A 100 -5.45 -22.16 -9.08
N LEU A 101 -4.73 -21.68 -8.06
CA LEU A 101 -3.90 -22.47 -7.17
C LEU A 101 -4.58 -22.55 -5.79
N ARG A 102 -4.82 -23.75 -5.30
CA ARG A 102 -5.20 -23.94 -3.90
C ARG A 102 -3.94 -23.88 -3.04
N ALA A 103 -3.89 -22.91 -2.12
CA ALA A 103 -2.73 -22.73 -1.25
C ALA A 103 -2.50 -23.93 -0.34
N VAL A 104 -1.24 -24.29 -0.17
CA VAL A 104 -0.85 -25.18 0.92
C VAL A 104 -0.89 -24.39 2.23
N PRO A 105 -1.38 -24.98 3.34
CA PRO A 105 -1.41 -24.31 4.62
C PRO A 105 -0.06 -23.67 5.00
N PRO A 106 -0.05 -22.45 5.56
CA PRO A 106 1.19 -21.76 5.85
C PRO A 106 2.03 -22.52 6.88
N PRO A 107 3.34 -22.65 6.66
CA PRO A 107 4.25 -23.25 7.64
C PRO A 107 4.29 -22.43 8.95
N PRO A 108 4.77 -23.01 10.08
CA PRO A 108 4.94 -22.27 11.32
C PRO A 108 5.72 -20.95 11.12
N GLY A 109 5.19 -19.86 11.68
CA GLY A 109 5.79 -18.52 11.57
C GLY A 109 5.44 -17.74 10.31
N TRP A 110 4.60 -18.30 9.42
CA TRP A 110 4.05 -17.58 8.29
C TRP A 110 2.63 -17.08 8.56
N LEU A 111 2.31 -15.92 8.04
CA LEU A 111 0.92 -15.46 7.93
C LEU A 111 0.31 -15.93 6.59
N GLY A 112 -1.01 -16.04 6.52
CA GLY A 112 -1.73 -16.54 5.34
C GLY A 112 -1.40 -15.75 4.08
N LYS A 113 -1.63 -14.42 4.07
CA LYS A 113 -1.40 -13.59 2.88
C LYS A 113 0.05 -13.64 2.38
N PRO A 114 1.11 -13.44 3.19
CA PRO A 114 2.50 -13.64 2.73
C PRO A 114 2.77 -15.03 2.18
N SER A 115 2.17 -16.08 2.76
CA SER A 115 2.32 -17.46 2.27
C SER A 115 1.66 -17.63 0.90
N ALA A 116 0.43 -17.16 0.72
CA ALA A 116 -0.27 -17.19 -0.56
C ALA A 116 0.48 -16.41 -1.64
N CYS A 117 0.96 -15.20 -1.32
CA CYS A 117 1.78 -14.40 -2.24
C CYS A 117 3.08 -15.12 -2.63
N ALA A 118 3.76 -15.79 -1.69
CA ALA A 118 4.97 -16.56 -1.98
C ALA A 118 4.68 -17.74 -2.89
N GLN A 119 3.60 -18.49 -2.65
CA GLN A 119 3.18 -19.61 -3.48
C GLN A 119 2.80 -19.16 -4.89
N GLY A 120 2.07 -18.06 -5.03
CA GLY A 120 1.73 -17.47 -6.32
C GLY A 120 2.97 -17.00 -7.09
N ALA A 121 3.91 -16.34 -6.42
CA ALA A 121 5.17 -15.95 -7.03
C ALA A 121 6.03 -17.14 -7.45
N ALA A 122 6.00 -18.24 -6.70
CA ALA A 122 6.70 -19.47 -7.05
C ALA A 122 6.09 -20.17 -8.27
N ALA A 123 4.76 -20.09 -8.45
CA ALA A 123 4.07 -20.60 -9.63
C ALA A 123 4.31 -19.73 -10.88
N ALA A 124 4.63 -18.46 -10.73
CA ALA A 124 4.92 -17.50 -11.80
C ALA A 124 6.39 -17.59 -12.27
N THR A 125 6.84 -18.76 -12.73
CA THR A 125 8.26 -19.08 -12.97
C THR A 125 8.92 -18.22 -14.05
N ASP A 126 8.19 -17.79 -15.03
CA ASP A 126 8.66 -17.06 -16.22
C ASP A 126 8.34 -15.57 -16.20
N ALA A 127 7.71 -15.08 -15.12
CA ALA A 127 7.40 -13.66 -14.96
C ALA A 127 8.66 -12.80 -14.83
N GLU A 128 8.71 -11.71 -15.59
CA GLU A 128 9.73 -10.66 -15.45
C GLU A 128 9.29 -9.54 -14.52
N VAL A 129 7.97 -9.36 -14.41
CA VAL A 129 7.32 -8.43 -13.48
C VAL A 129 6.23 -9.19 -12.74
N LEU A 130 6.25 -9.07 -11.42
CA LEU A 130 5.18 -9.56 -10.55
C LEU A 130 4.30 -8.38 -10.12
N VAL A 131 3.00 -8.61 -10.15
CA VAL A 131 1.99 -7.69 -9.63
C VAL A 131 1.25 -8.40 -8.50
N PHE A 132 1.37 -7.91 -7.28
CA PHE A 132 0.54 -8.37 -6.17
C PHE A 132 -0.68 -7.45 -6.07
N LEU A 133 -1.87 -8.04 -6.07
CA LEU A 133 -3.13 -7.32 -6.11
C LEU A 133 -4.11 -7.91 -5.10
N ASP A 134 -4.76 -7.06 -4.32
CA ASP A 134 -5.83 -7.49 -3.40
C ASP A 134 -7.17 -7.61 -4.16
N ALA A 135 -8.04 -8.53 -3.72
CA ALA A 135 -9.30 -8.84 -4.40
C ALA A 135 -10.33 -7.69 -4.34
N ASP A 136 -10.17 -6.77 -3.40
CA ASP A 136 -11.02 -5.57 -3.24
C ASP A 136 -10.63 -4.41 -4.18
N VAL A 137 -9.61 -4.61 -5.05
CA VAL A 137 -9.12 -3.60 -6.00
C VAL A 137 -9.79 -3.78 -7.37
N ARG A 138 -10.15 -2.66 -7.98
CA ARG A 138 -10.62 -2.58 -9.37
C ARG A 138 -9.64 -1.77 -10.19
N LEU A 139 -8.94 -2.43 -11.09
CA LEU A 139 -7.98 -1.78 -11.98
C LEU A 139 -8.70 -1.05 -13.13
N MET A 140 -8.17 0.10 -13.52
CA MET A 140 -8.52 0.73 -14.80
C MET A 140 -7.79 0.02 -15.96
N PRO A 141 -8.29 0.10 -17.19
CA PRO A 141 -7.79 -0.71 -18.32
C PRO A 141 -6.29 -0.62 -18.62
N ASP A 142 -5.63 0.49 -18.31
CA ASP A 142 -4.20 0.71 -18.58
C ASP A 142 -3.34 0.68 -17.29
N ALA A 143 -3.90 0.21 -16.17
CA ALA A 143 -3.28 0.35 -14.85
C ALA A 143 -1.94 -0.37 -14.74
N ILE A 144 -1.85 -1.62 -15.20
CA ILE A 144 -0.63 -2.42 -15.14
C ILE A 144 0.44 -1.80 -16.03
N ALA A 145 0.10 -1.46 -17.27
CA ALA A 145 1.04 -0.85 -18.20
C ALA A 145 1.56 0.49 -17.69
N SER A 146 0.69 1.35 -17.13
CA SER A 146 1.08 2.62 -16.51
C SER A 146 2.01 2.44 -15.30
N ALA A 147 1.76 1.45 -14.47
CA ALA A 147 2.61 1.17 -13.31
C ALA A 147 3.98 0.63 -13.73
N VAL A 148 4.03 -0.25 -14.74
CA VAL A 148 5.29 -0.75 -15.32
C VAL A 148 6.07 0.38 -15.99
N ALA A 149 5.41 1.31 -16.69
CA ALA A 149 6.07 2.48 -17.27
C ALA A 149 6.77 3.31 -16.18
N VAL A 150 6.12 3.57 -15.04
CA VAL A 150 6.79 4.26 -13.91
C VAL A 150 7.98 3.48 -13.38
N LEU A 151 7.85 2.15 -13.27
CA LEU A 151 8.94 1.28 -12.82
C LEU A 151 10.17 1.43 -13.72
N ASP A 152 9.96 1.54 -15.04
CA ASP A 152 11.02 1.63 -16.03
C ASP A 152 11.59 3.04 -16.12
N ASP A 153 10.75 4.04 -16.32
CA ASP A 153 11.16 5.44 -16.51
C ASP A 153 11.92 6.00 -15.31
N ALA A 154 11.55 5.57 -14.11
CA ALA A 154 12.20 5.99 -12.88
C ALA A 154 13.38 5.08 -12.48
N GLY A 155 13.61 3.98 -13.19
CA GLY A 155 14.62 2.98 -12.86
C GLY A 155 14.40 2.36 -11.48
N LEU A 156 13.14 2.05 -11.16
CA LEU A 156 12.74 1.47 -9.88
C LEU A 156 12.67 -0.05 -9.95
N ASP A 157 12.79 -0.69 -8.82
CA ASP A 157 12.64 -2.13 -8.64
C ASP A 157 11.23 -2.50 -8.15
N LEU A 158 10.59 -1.57 -7.41
CA LEU A 158 9.23 -1.74 -6.89
C LEU A 158 8.48 -0.41 -6.94
N VAL A 159 7.25 -0.43 -7.43
CA VAL A 159 6.29 0.67 -7.30
C VAL A 159 5.00 0.18 -6.64
N SER A 160 4.43 1.03 -5.81
CA SER A 160 3.17 0.78 -5.13
C SER A 160 2.19 1.90 -5.51
N PRO A 161 1.41 1.73 -6.60
CA PRO A 161 0.37 2.68 -6.94
C PRO A 161 -0.73 2.64 -5.88
N TRP A 162 -1.01 3.78 -5.23
CA TRP A 162 -2.05 3.85 -4.23
C TRP A 162 -3.42 4.02 -4.87
N PRO A 163 -4.34 3.06 -4.76
CA PRO A 163 -5.67 3.14 -5.33
C PRO A 163 -6.50 4.27 -4.70
N ARG A 164 -7.44 4.81 -5.47
CA ARG A 164 -8.48 5.68 -4.94
C ARG A 164 -9.35 4.91 -3.97
N GLN A 165 -9.39 5.35 -2.70
CA GLN A 165 -10.22 4.72 -1.68
C GLN A 165 -11.69 5.16 -1.86
N LEU A 166 -12.57 4.20 -2.08
CA LEU A 166 -14.01 4.41 -2.16
C LEU A 166 -14.57 4.39 -0.73
N THR A 167 -15.24 5.45 -0.35
CA THR A 167 -15.76 5.64 1.00
C THR A 167 -17.27 5.73 0.99
N GLY A 168 -17.96 4.94 1.81
CA GLY A 168 -19.41 4.93 1.97
C GLY A 168 -19.90 5.66 3.22
N SER A 169 -19.06 5.77 4.25
CA SER A 169 -19.42 6.34 5.56
C SER A 169 -18.56 7.56 5.93
N ALA A 170 -19.03 8.34 6.92
CA ALA A 170 -18.26 9.47 7.46
C ALA A 170 -16.95 9.00 8.13
N ALA A 171 -16.97 7.85 8.78
CA ALA A 171 -15.79 7.27 9.42
C ALA A 171 -14.70 6.93 8.39
N GLU A 172 -15.07 6.30 7.30
CA GLU A 172 -14.15 5.99 6.20
C GLU A 172 -13.55 7.26 5.60
N ARG A 173 -14.38 8.28 5.32
CA ARG A 173 -13.92 9.58 4.77
C ARG A 173 -12.94 10.29 5.70
N LEU A 174 -13.10 10.16 7.01
CA LEU A 174 -12.24 10.81 8.00
C LEU A 174 -10.92 10.07 8.21
N VAL A 175 -10.96 8.73 8.27
CA VAL A 175 -9.82 7.93 8.75
C VAL A 175 -8.93 7.45 7.61
N GLN A 176 -9.49 6.97 6.48
CA GLN A 176 -8.69 6.39 5.41
C GLN A 176 -7.63 7.35 4.82
N PRO A 177 -7.88 8.66 4.63
CA PRO A 177 -6.86 9.57 4.11
C PRO A 177 -5.68 9.82 5.06
N LEU A 178 -5.83 9.50 6.36
CA LEU A 178 -4.79 9.81 7.36
C LEU A 178 -3.49 9.05 7.12
N GLN A 179 -3.53 7.87 6.52
CA GLN A 179 -2.32 7.11 6.19
C GLN A 179 -1.50 7.82 5.10
N GLN A 180 -2.16 8.28 4.04
CA GLN A 180 -1.51 9.05 2.97
C GLN A 180 -0.98 10.38 3.50
N TRP A 181 -1.78 11.03 4.33
CA TRP A 181 -1.39 12.28 4.99
C TRP A 181 -0.15 12.09 5.88
N LEU A 182 -0.08 11.01 6.67
CA LEU A 182 1.10 10.69 7.48
C LEU A 182 2.35 10.49 6.61
N TRP A 183 2.25 9.79 5.50
CA TRP A 183 3.40 9.63 4.61
C TRP A 183 3.80 10.93 3.95
N ALA A 184 2.83 11.73 3.50
CA ALA A 184 3.11 13.03 2.91
C ALA A 184 3.76 14.00 3.90
N THR A 185 3.39 13.93 5.19
CA THR A 185 3.94 14.84 6.21
C THR A 185 5.26 14.37 6.82
N LEU A 186 5.48 13.05 6.93
CA LEU A 186 6.62 12.51 7.69
C LEU A 186 7.75 11.95 6.84
N LEU A 187 7.48 11.52 5.58
CA LEU A 187 8.48 10.90 4.72
C LEU A 187 8.85 11.80 3.54
N PRO A 188 10.13 12.05 3.28
CA PRO A 188 10.58 12.75 2.08
C PRO A 188 10.46 11.82 0.87
N LEU A 189 9.27 11.73 0.26
CA LEU A 189 8.92 10.70 -0.75
C LEU A 189 9.88 10.69 -1.95
N ARG A 190 10.34 11.85 -2.40
CA ARG A 190 11.30 11.94 -3.52
C ARG A 190 12.69 11.42 -3.16
N LEU A 191 13.11 11.67 -1.92
CA LEU A 191 14.35 11.09 -1.39
C LEU A 191 14.16 9.59 -1.15
N ALA A 192 13.01 9.19 -0.62
CA ALA A 192 12.65 7.78 -0.39
C ALA A 192 12.73 6.96 -1.68
N GLU A 193 12.30 7.50 -2.81
CA GLU A 193 12.37 6.86 -4.12
C GLU A 193 13.81 6.48 -4.50
N ARG A 194 14.76 7.40 -4.28
CA ARG A 194 16.16 7.25 -4.71
C ARG A 194 17.05 6.56 -3.69
N SER A 195 16.59 6.48 -2.44
CA SER A 195 17.39 5.98 -1.32
C SER A 195 17.19 4.47 -1.12
N PRO A 196 18.29 3.70 -0.94
CA PRO A 196 18.19 2.30 -0.55
C PRO A 196 17.89 2.11 0.95
N ARG A 197 17.68 3.20 1.72
CA ARG A 197 17.44 3.11 3.17
C ARG A 197 16.08 2.49 3.47
N PRO A 198 16.00 1.35 4.21
CA PRO A 198 14.74 0.71 4.56
C PRO A 198 13.80 1.60 5.41
N SER A 199 14.36 2.53 6.20
CA SER A 199 13.58 3.45 7.03
C SER A 199 12.72 4.44 6.21
N LEU A 200 13.03 4.63 4.94
CA LEU A 200 12.30 5.48 4.02
C LEU A 200 11.32 4.67 3.12
N ALA A 201 10.82 3.54 3.60
CA ALA A 201 9.85 2.73 2.86
C ALA A 201 8.42 3.15 3.18
N ALA A 202 7.64 3.42 2.13
CA ALA A 202 6.19 3.52 2.15
C ALA A 202 5.63 2.71 0.99
N ALA A 203 4.70 1.82 1.25
CA ALA A 203 4.01 0.99 0.27
C ALA A 203 2.59 0.70 0.73
N ASN A 204 1.70 0.42 -0.23
CA ASN A 204 0.35 -0.05 -0.01
C ASN A 204 0.19 -1.38 -0.75
N GLY A 205 -0.20 -2.43 -0.04
CA GLY A 205 -0.27 -3.80 -0.54
C GLY A 205 -1.41 -4.07 -1.51
N GLN A 206 -2.35 -3.12 -1.67
CA GLN A 206 -3.51 -3.29 -2.53
C GLN A 206 -3.14 -3.42 -4.01
N PHE A 207 -2.12 -2.68 -4.46
CA PHE A 207 -1.56 -2.78 -5.80
C PHE A 207 -0.05 -2.55 -5.75
N LEU A 208 0.73 -3.59 -6.01
CA LEU A 208 2.16 -3.56 -5.87
C LEU A 208 2.82 -4.22 -7.09
N VAL A 209 3.72 -3.50 -7.75
CA VAL A 209 4.42 -3.95 -8.95
C VAL A 209 5.91 -4.03 -8.67
N VAL A 210 6.52 -5.19 -8.90
CA VAL A 210 7.93 -5.43 -8.58
C VAL A 210 8.63 -6.21 -9.70
N ARG A 211 9.86 -5.84 -10.03
CA ARG A 211 10.72 -6.62 -10.92
C ARG A 211 11.00 -7.99 -10.29
N ARG A 212 10.82 -9.06 -11.04
CA ARG A 212 11.08 -10.41 -10.55
C ARG A 212 12.49 -10.55 -9.97
N SER A 213 13.49 -10.05 -10.65
CA SER A 213 14.87 -10.10 -10.17
C SER A 213 15.11 -9.39 -8.84
N ALA A 214 14.41 -8.27 -8.59
CA ALA A 214 14.50 -7.56 -7.33
C ALA A 214 13.74 -8.27 -6.20
N TYR A 215 12.59 -8.85 -6.52
CA TYR A 215 11.81 -9.69 -5.61
C TYR A 215 12.64 -10.89 -5.12
N ASP A 216 13.31 -11.60 -6.04
CA ASP A 216 14.14 -12.76 -5.73
C ASP A 216 15.37 -12.36 -4.91
N ARG A 217 16.07 -11.29 -5.28
CA ARG A 217 17.21 -10.77 -4.49
C ARG A 217 16.84 -10.37 -3.07
N ALA A 218 15.62 -9.87 -2.88
CA ALA A 218 15.11 -9.48 -1.57
C ALA A 218 14.64 -10.67 -0.70
N GLY A 219 14.62 -11.89 -1.25
CA GLY A 219 14.07 -13.08 -0.60
C GLY A 219 12.55 -13.15 -0.62
N GLY A 220 11.90 -12.31 -1.44
CA GLY A 220 10.46 -12.29 -1.67
C GLY A 220 9.62 -12.22 -0.39
N HIS A 221 8.43 -12.79 -0.42
CA HIS A 221 7.56 -12.86 0.77
C HIS A 221 8.13 -13.78 1.86
N GLY A 222 9.12 -14.65 1.55
CA GLY A 222 9.85 -15.43 2.54
C GLY A 222 10.58 -14.56 3.58
N ALA A 223 11.17 -13.44 3.12
CA ALA A 223 11.85 -12.48 3.99
C ALA A 223 10.89 -11.74 4.95
N VAL A 224 9.59 -11.72 4.64
CA VAL A 224 8.58 -10.97 5.38
C VAL A 224 7.43 -11.84 5.91
N ARG A 225 7.64 -13.14 5.97
CA ARG A 225 6.63 -14.18 6.26
C ARG A 225 5.74 -13.93 7.48
N GLY A 226 6.27 -13.32 8.54
CA GLY A 226 5.56 -13.03 9.79
C GLY A 226 5.10 -11.58 9.93
N GLN A 227 5.17 -10.78 8.86
CA GLN A 227 4.81 -9.36 8.91
C GLN A 227 3.34 -9.15 8.56
N VAL A 228 2.64 -8.40 9.41
CA VAL A 228 1.24 -8.01 9.16
C VAL A 228 1.15 -6.93 8.07
N ILE A 229 2.16 -6.06 7.99
CA ILE A 229 2.31 -5.02 6.98
C ILE A 229 3.41 -5.50 6.03
N GLU A 230 3.07 -6.54 5.26
CA GLU A 230 4.00 -7.25 4.38
C GLU A 230 4.50 -6.41 3.21
N ASP A 231 3.70 -5.47 2.74
CA ASP A 231 3.98 -4.55 1.64
C ASP A 231 5.13 -3.59 1.96
N VAL A 232 5.05 -2.88 3.10
CA VAL A 232 6.12 -2.01 3.59
C VAL A 232 7.36 -2.84 3.93
N ALA A 233 7.18 -4.02 4.51
CA ALA A 233 8.28 -4.92 4.85
C ALA A 233 8.97 -5.46 3.57
N LEU A 234 8.22 -5.79 2.52
CA LEU A 234 8.78 -6.23 1.23
C LEU A 234 9.58 -5.10 0.57
N LEU A 235 9.05 -3.87 0.56
CA LEU A 235 9.81 -2.73 0.05
C LEU A 235 11.09 -2.48 0.87
N ARG A 236 11.04 -2.66 2.20
CA ARG A 236 12.24 -2.59 3.05
C ARG A 236 13.27 -3.66 2.69
N ALA A 237 12.82 -4.89 2.43
CA ALA A 237 13.69 -5.97 1.99
C ALA A 237 14.31 -5.69 0.62
N VAL A 238 13.53 -5.16 -0.34
CA VAL A 238 14.04 -4.73 -1.66
C VAL A 238 15.10 -3.64 -1.49
N LYS A 239 14.86 -2.63 -0.63
CA LYS A 239 15.83 -1.57 -0.36
C LYS A 239 17.09 -2.10 0.33
N ALA A 240 16.95 -3.00 1.30
CA ALA A 240 18.08 -3.63 1.99
C ALA A 240 18.95 -4.47 1.02
N ALA A 241 18.36 -5.03 -0.02
CA ALA A 241 19.06 -5.72 -1.12
C ALA A 241 19.62 -4.77 -2.20
N GLY A 242 19.67 -3.44 -1.92
CA GLY A 242 20.20 -2.42 -2.83
C GLY A 242 19.22 -1.90 -3.88
N GLY A 243 17.97 -2.36 -3.85
CA GLY A 243 16.94 -1.92 -4.78
C GLY A 243 16.31 -0.57 -4.40
N ARG A 244 15.47 -0.05 -5.30
CA ARG A 244 14.76 1.22 -5.16
C ARG A 244 13.27 1.02 -5.36
N GLY A 245 12.47 1.75 -4.60
CA GLY A 245 11.03 1.70 -4.75
C GLY A 245 10.32 2.74 -3.91
N VAL A 246 9.06 3.02 -4.28
CA VAL A 246 8.25 4.06 -3.66
C VAL A 246 6.75 3.87 -3.95
N VAL A 247 5.93 4.48 -3.11
CA VAL A 247 4.52 4.71 -3.39
C VAL A 247 4.35 5.79 -4.46
N VAL A 248 3.37 5.61 -5.35
CA VAL A 248 3.00 6.57 -6.40
C VAL A 248 1.49 6.82 -6.40
N ASP A 249 1.06 7.90 -7.02
CA ASP A 249 -0.37 8.22 -7.15
C ASP A 249 -1.04 7.22 -8.10
N GLY A 250 -1.76 6.26 -7.53
CA GLY A 250 -2.52 5.24 -8.27
C GLY A 250 -4.01 5.56 -8.37
N SER A 251 -4.45 6.75 -7.95
CA SER A 251 -5.87 7.12 -7.88
C SER A 251 -6.60 7.10 -9.23
N THR A 252 -5.88 7.26 -10.33
CA THR A 252 -6.38 7.14 -11.70
C THR A 252 -6.21 5.74 -12.28
N LEU A 253 -5.44 4.86 -11.62
CA LEU A 253 -5.15 3.50 -12.09
C LEU A 253 -6.05 2.45 -11.44
N ALA A 254 -6.48 2.69 -10.22
CA ALA A 254 -7.25 1.72 -9.47
C ALA A 254 -8.17 2.39 -8.45
N ALA A 255 -9.25 1.69 -8.10
CA ALA A 255 -10.12 2.03 -7.00
C ALA A 255 -10.25 0.83 -6.06
N CYS A 256 -10.40 1.08 -4.78
CA CYS A 256 -10.54 0.06 -3.76
C CYS A 256 -11.62 0.45 -2.75
N ARG A 257 -12.46 -0.50 -2.36
CA ARG A 257 -13.36 -0.38 -1.22
C ARG A 257 -12.89 -1.31 -0.10
N MET A 258 -11.91 -0.83 0.66
CA MET A 258 -11.21 -1.62 1.67
C MET A 258 -12.08 -1.94 2.90
N TYR A 259 -12.98 -1.02 3.28
CA TYR A 259 -13.78 -1.15 4.50
C TYR A 259 -15.26 -0.84 4.24
N ASP A 260 -16.12 -1.41 5.08
CA ASP A 260 -17.53 -1.09 5.16
C ASP A 260 -17.88 -0.66 6.59
N GLY A 261 -18.05 0.66 6.76
CA GLY A 261 -18.43 1.29 8.01
C GLY A 261 -17.32 1.38 9.07
N TRP A 262 -17.73 1.87 10.26
CA TRP A 262 -16.81 2.15 11.38
C TRP A 262 -16.10 0.91 11.92
N THR A 263 -16.81 -0.23 12.02
CA THR A 263 -16.24 -1.46 12.60
C THR A 263 -15.07 -1.95 11.75
N GLY A 264 -15.24 -2.01 10.42
CA GLY A 264 -14.17 -2.41 9.50
C GLY A 264 -12.96 -1.49 9.58
N VAL A 265 -13.19 -0.17 9.57
CA VAL A 265 -12.14 0.85 9.71
C VAL A 265 -11.38 0.68 11.02
N ARG A 266 -12.10 0.60 12.15
CA ARG A 266 -11.50 0.45 13.48
C ARG A 266 -10.62 -0.79 13.56
N ASP A 267 -11.15 -1.93 13.17
CA ASP A 267 -10.48 -3.22 13.36
C ASP A 267 -9.27 -3.37 12.41
N GLY A 268 -9.41 -2.93 11.15
CA GLY A 268 -8.32 -2.94 10.18
C GLY A 268 -7.17 -2.01 10.56
N TYR A 269 -7.46 -0.75 10.91
CA TYR A 269 -6.41 0.18 11.33
C TYR A 269 -5.82 -0.17 12.70
N ALA A 270 -6.62 -0.69 13.66
CA ALA A 270 -6.09 -1.15 14.94
C ALA A 270 -5.03 -2.25 14.74
N LYS A 271 -5.32 -3.25 13.90
CA LYS A 271 -4.38 -4.32 13.54
C LYS A 271 -3.09 -3.76 12.91
N SER A 272 -3.25 -2.90 11.90
CA SER A 272 -2.12 -2.37 11.13
C SER A 272 -1.25 -1.40 11.94
N LEU A 273 -1.86 -0.45 12.66
CA LEU A 273 -1.13 0.52 13.49
C LEU A 273 -0.44 -0.17 14.67
N TRP A 274 -1.11 -1.15 15.33
CA TRP A 274 -0.50 -1.94 16.38
C TRP A 274 0.77 -2.64 15.89
N SER A 275 0.69 -3.27 14.71
CA SER A 275 1.85 -3.91 14.08
C SER A 275 2.93 -2.92 13.69
N ALA A 276 2.56 -1.76 13.09
CA ALA A 276 3.50 -0.70 12.72
C ALA A 276 4.31 -0.17 13.91
N LEU A 277 3.70 -0.14 15.09
CA LEU A 277 4.32 0.30 16.35
C LEU A 277 5.00 -0.83 17.12
N GLY A 278 5.17 -1.99 16.49
CA GLY A 278 5.87 -3.17 17.04
C GLY A 278 5.13 -3.83 18.20
N GLY A 279 3.81 -3.69 18.29
CA GLY A 279 2.98 -4.27 19.35
C GLY A 279 3.26 -3.68 20.75
N ARG A 280 3.80 -2.46 20.83
CA ARG A 280 4.24 -1.82 22.10
C ARG A 280 3.25 -0.74 22.53
N PRO A 281 2.55 -0.90 23.69
CA PRO A 281 1.60 0.11 24.18
C PRO A 281 2.23 1.48 24.38
N ALA A 282 3.46 1.53 24.93
CA ALA A 282 4.17 2.79 25.14
C ALA A 282 4.47 3.52 23.83
N ALA A 283 4.79 2.81 22.75
CA ALA A 283 5.00 3.39 21.42
C ALA A 283 3.69 3.96 20.86
N ALA A 284 2.57 3.24 21.06
CA ALA A 284 1.26 3.70 20.62
C ALA A 284 0.83 4.97 21.35
N VAL A 285 0.96 4.99 22.68
CA VAL A 285 0.67 6.19 23.51
C VAL A 285 1.57 7.35 23.12
N GLY A 286 2.88 7.11 22.97
CA GLY A 286 3.85 8.14 22.58
C GLY A 286 3.55 8.73 21.19
N ALA A 287 3.21 7.88 20.20
CA ALA A 287 2.82 8.33 18.86
C ALA A 287 1.53 9.15 18.90
N ALA A 288 0.50 8.67 19.60
CA ALA A 288 -0.76 9.38 19.75
C ALA A 288 -0.58 10.75 20.43
N ALA A 289 0.19 10.79 21.53
CA ALA A 289 0.49 12.03 22.24
C ALA A 289 1.28 13.02 21.37
N GLY A 290 2.30 12.53 20.65
CA GLY A 290 3.11 13.35 19.74
C GLY A 290 2.30 13.94 18.59
N LEU A 291 1.51 13.12 17.91
CA LEU A 291 0.63 13.58 16.81
C LEU A 291 -0.42 14.57 17.34
N SER A 292 -1.04 14.29 18.49
CA SER A 292 -2.01 15.21 19.10
C SER A 292 -1.36 16.53 19.50
N ALA A 293 -0.16 16.51 20.07
CA ALA A 293 0.56 17.71 20.41
C ALA A 293 0.90 18.57 19.19
N VAL A 294 1.34 17.95 18.09
CA VAL A 294 1.70 18.68 16.87
C VAL A 294 0.46 19.19 16.13
N TRP A 295 -0.59 18.39 15.97
CA TRP A 295 -1.69 18.69 15.06
C TRP A 295 -2.95 19.21 15.70
N LEU A 296 -3.19 18.90 17.00
CA LEU A 296 -4.41 19.33 17.70
C LEU A 296 -4.14 20.48 18.69
N LEU A 297 -2.97 20.49 19.37
CA LEU A 297 -2.69 21.48 20.39
C LEU A 297 -2.69 22.93 19.85
N PRO A 298 -2.03 23.28 18.72
CA PRO A 298 -2.02 24.65 18.22
C PRO A 298 -3.42 25.19 17.89
N PRO A 299 -4.28 24.52 17.12
CA PRO A 299 -5.62 25.03 16.85
C PRO A 299 -6.50 25.12 18.11
N LEU A 300 -6.39 24.17 19.04
CA LEU A 300 -7.12 24.22 20.31
C LEU A 300 -6.65 25.41 21.18
N ALA A 301 -5.35 25.68 21.23
CA ALA A 301 -4.80 26.83 21.93
C ALA A 301 -5.24 28.16 21.29
N ALA A 302 -5.36 28.21 19.97
CA ALA A 302 -5.91 29.40 19.26
C ALA A 302 -7.37 29.65 19.63
N LEU A 303 -8.21 28.64 19.70
CA LEU A 303 -9.61 28.74 20.10
C LEU A 303 -9.80 29.25 21.54
N THR A 304 -8.83 28.98 22.43
CA THR A 304 -8.85 29.49 23.81
C THR A 304 -8.26 30.90 23.96
N GLY A 305 -8.03 31.62 22.87
CA GLY A 305 -7.51 33.01 22.87
C GLY A 305 -6.01 33.13 23.14
N SER A 306 -5.28 32.02 23.01
CA SER A 306 -3.82 32.01 23.12
C SER A 306 -3.18 32.66 21.89
N ARG A 307 -2.53 33.83 22.05
CA ARG A 307 -1.73 34.44 20.95
C ARG A 307 -0.66 33.53 20.38
N ALA A 308 -0.18 32.53 21.15
CA ALA A 308 0.80 31.58 20.73
C ALA A 308 0.22 30.45 19.81
N GLY A 309 -1.12 30.28 19.81
CA GLY A 309 -1.80 29.35 18.88
C GLY A 309 -2.23 30.02 17.57
N LEU A 310 -2.16 31.35 17.49
CA LEU A 310 -2.51 32.14 16.30
C LEU A 310 -1.28 32.49 15.43
N ALA A 311 -0.09 32.28 15.92
CA ALA A 311 1.18 32.48 15.22
C ALA A 311 1.64 31.21 14.52
#